data_538c3d5ea2fd7705b69cc4ad2091bdf1
#
_entry.id   538c3d5ea2fd7705b69cc4ad2091bdf1
#
_cell.length_a   1.000
_cell.length_b   1.000
_cell.length_c   1.000
_cell.angle_alpha   90.00
_cell.angle_beta   90.00
_cell.angle_gamma   90.00
#
_symmetry.space_group_name_H-M   'P 1'
#
loop_
_entity.id
_entity.type
_entity.pdbx_description
1 polymer ?
#
loop_
_entity_poly.entity_id
_entity_poly.type
_entity_poly.pdbx_seq_one_letter_code
_entity_poly.pdbx_strand_id
1 'polypeptide(L)'
;MDYLYPPFWILLIILIILGCISIGFHKLSFADIQIIIMTTALGFASDMLLCKQFGQYYFVAKNYRGWYSFWACVGMNPALALIYIKLLPKKKIRLIFYIGLWSLALTLLELFIALPYGIVHYPRWRILPWSPILYIVVFIWEYIYYKWLKKNLNY
;
A
#
# COMPACT_ATOMS: atom_id res chain seq x y z
N MET A 1 -24.44 -10.45 -10.23
CA MET A 1 -23.46 -9.33 -10.16
C MET A 1 -22.70 -9.49 -8.87
N ASP A 2 -21.51 -10.13 -8.93
CA ASP A 2 -20.77 -10.41 -7.71
C ASP A 2 -19.85 -9.23 -7.35
N TYR A 3 -20.46 -8.20 -6.75
CA TYR A 3 -19.71 -7.10 -6.12
C TYR A 3 -18.90 -7.58 -4.89
N LEU A 4 -19.08 -8.83 -4.49
CA LEU A 4 -18.42 -9.45 -3.37
C LEU A 4 -17.46 -10.54 -3.88
N TYR A 5 -16.21 -10.16 -4.16
CA TYR A 5 -15.14 -11.12 -4.39
C TYR A 5 -14.44 -11.43 -3.06
N PRO A 6 -14.73 -12.58 -2.42
CA PRO A 6 -14.31 -12.82 -1.04
C PRO A 6 -12.80 -12.67 -0.81
N PRO A 7 -11.89 -13.17 -1.68
CA PRO A 7 -10.45 -13.04 -1.43
C PRO A 7 -9.99 -11.58 -1.30
N PHE A 8 -10.54 -10.66 -2.11
CA PHE A 8 -10.23 -9.25 -2.01
C PHE A 8 -10.67 -8.65 -0.68
N TRP A 9 -11.91 -8.93 -0.25
CA TRP A 9 -12.46 -8.38 0.98
C TRP A 9 -11.78 -8.95 2.22
N ILE A 10 -11.44 -10.24 2.21
CA ILE A 10 -10.68 -10.86 3.30
C ILE A 10 -9.32 -10.18 3.45
N LEU A 11 -8.58 -9.99 2.35
CA LEU A 11 -7.28 -9.30 2.39
C LEU A 11 -7.42 -7.86 2.88
N LEU A 12 -8.41 -7.11 2.37
CA LEU A 12 -8.69 -5.74 2.80
C LEU A 12 -8.96 -5.66 4.31
N ILE A 13 -9.84 -6.52 4.83
CA ILE A 13 -10.20 -6.54 6.26
C ILE A 13 -8.99 -6.89 7.12
N ILE A 14 -8.19 -7.90 6.73
CA ILE A 14 -6.97 -8.27 7.44
C ILE A 14 -6.02 -7.07 7.53
N LEU A 15 -5.77 -6.36 6.42
CA LEU A 15 -4.87 -5.22 6.40
C LEU A 15 -5.39 -4.06 7.25
N ILE A 16 -6.70 -3.77 7.21
CA ILE A 16 -7.31 -2.74 8.06
C ILE A 16 -7.18 -3.11 9.54
N ILE A 17 -7.45 -4.36 9.91
CA ILE A 17 -7.30 -4.83 11.30
C ILE A 17 -5.84 -4.66 11.76
N LEU A 18 -4.86 -5.09 10.96
CA LEU A 18 -3.44 -4.91 11.27
C LEU A 18 -3.06 -3.43 11.39
N GLY A 19 -3.58 -2.57 10.52
CA GLY A 19 -3.43 -1.12 10.61
C GLY A 19 -3.99 -0.55 11.92
N CYS A 20 -5.21 -0.95 12.30
CA CYS A 20 -5.83 -0.55 13.56
C CYS A 20 -5.04 -1.05 14.79
N ILE A 21 -4.56 -2.28 14.77
CA ILE A 21 -3.69 -2.83 15.81
C ILE A 21 -2.42 -1.98 15.95
N SER A 22 -1.80 -1.61 14.83
CA SER A 22 -0.58 -0.78 14.84
C SER A 22 -0.81 0.60 15.46
N ILE A 23 -2.00 1.19 15.28
CA ILE A 23 -2.41 2.44 15.94
C ILE A 23 -2.65 2.21 17.43
N GLY A 24 -3.32 1.12 17.81
CA GLY A 24 -3.61 0.78 19.21
C GLY A 24 -2.35 0.74 20.07
N PHE A 25 -1.25 0.23 19.54
CA PHE A 25 0.05 0.20 20.22
C PHE A 25 0.77 1.56 20.30
N HIS A 26 0.49 2.51 19.38
CA HIS A 26 1.35 3.70 19.21
C HIS A 26 0.59 5.04 19.23
N LYS A 27 -0.69 5.05 19.52
CA LYS A 27 -1.60 6.22 19.38
C LYS A 27 -1.54 6.89 18.00
N LEU A 28 -2.66 7.38 17.54
CA LEU A 28 -2.76 8.10 16.26
C LEU A 28 -2.27 9.53 16.43
N SER A 29 -1.29 9.94 15.64
CA SER A 29 -0.79 11.32 15.60
C SER A 29 -1.34 12.05 14.38
N PHE A 30 -1.27 13.39 14.38
CA PHE A 30 -1.65 14.19 13.22
C PHE A 30 -0.79 13.84 11.98
N ALA A 31 0.50 13.52 12.18
CA ALA A 31 1.37 13.07 11.10
C ALA A 31 0.88 11.75 10.47
N ASP A 32 0.30 10.84 11.25
CA ASP A 32 -0.26 9.59 10.74
C ASP A 32 -1.49 9.86 9.86
N ILE A 33 -2.35 10.80 10.24
CA ILE A 33 -3.51 11.23 9.45
C ILE A 33 -3.05 11.79 8.10
N GLN A 34 -2.01 12.62 8.10
CA GLN A 34 -1.43 13.16 6.87
C GLN A 34 -0.86 12.06 5.96
N ILE A 35 -0.23 11.03 6.52
CA ILE A 35 0.23 9.85 5.76
C ILE A 35 -0.96 9.10 5.13
N ILE A 36 -2.04 8.88 5.89
CA ILE A 36 -3.26 8.24 5.36
C ILE A 36 -3.79 9.01 4.16
N ILE A 37 -3.97 10.32 4.30
CA ILE A 37 -4.50 11.17 3.23
C ILE A 37 -3.59 11.12 2.00
N MET A 38 -2.28 11.26 2.22
CA MET A 38 -1.29 11.29 1.16
C MET A 38 -1.19 9.95 0.42
N THR A 39 -1.12 8.82 1.13
CA THR A 39 -1.09 7.49 0.50
C THR A 39 -2.37 7.17 -0.24
N THR A 40 -3.52 7.60 0.26
CA THR A 40 -4.79 7.50 -0.46
C THR A 40 -4.76 8.30 -1.76
N ALA A 41 -4.31 9.55 -1.73
CA ALA A 41 -4.21 10.40 -2.91
C ALA A 41 -3.23 9.84 -3.95
N LEU A 42 -2.05 9.37 -3.52
CA LEU A 42 -1.08 8.71 -4.40
C LEU A 42 -1.62 7.39 -4.97
N GLY A 43 -2.35 6.62 -4.18
CA GLY A 43 -3.05 5.42 -4.64
C GLY A 43 -4.00 5.73 -5.80
N PHE A 44 -4.85 6.74 -5.64
CA PHE A 44 -5.75 7.18 -6.72
C PHE A 44 -4.99 7.70 -7.95
N ALA A 45 -3.95 8.51 -7.76
CA ALA A 45 -3.14 9.03 -8.85
C ALA A 45 -2.47 7.89 -9.64
N SER A 46 -1.84 6.93 -8.95
CA SER A 46 -1.21 5.76 -9.58
C SER A 46 -2.24 4.87 -10.29
N ASP A 47 -3.43 4.69 -9.70
CA ASP A 47 -4.49 3.89 -10.30
C ASP A 47 -5.06 4.54 -11.57
N MET A 48 -5.24 5.86 -11.55
CA MET A 48 -5.66 6.61 -12.75
C MET A 48 -4.63 6.48 -13.87
N LEU A 49 -3.34 6.57 -13.58
CA LEU A 49 -2.28 6.46 -14.57
C LEU A 49 -2.04 5.01 -14.99
N LEU A 50 -1.73 4.13 -14.06
CA LEU A 50 -1.25 2.77 -14.36
C LEU A 50 -2.40 1.83 -14.73
N CYS A 51 -3.52 1.88 -14.02
CA CYS A 51 -4.66 1.01 -14.29
C CYS A 51 -5.52 1.53 -15.44
N LYS A 52 -6.03 2.77 -15.35
CA LYS A 52 -7.00 3.28 -16.33
C LYS A 52 -6.33 3.71 -17.64
N GLN A 53 -5.27 4.53 -17.57
CA GLN A 53 -4.65 5.09 -18.79
C GLN A 53 -3.74 4.09 -19.48
N PHE A 54 -2.84 3.42 -18.76
CA PHE A 54 -1.88 2.49 -19.35
C PHE A 54 -2.34 1.03 -19.35
N GLY A 55 -3.39 0.67 -18.59
CA GLY A 55 -3.92 -0.68 -18.53
C GLY A 55 -2.90 -1.70 -18.02
N GLN A 56 -2.00 -1.30 -17.14
CA GLN A 56 -0.92 -2.14 -16.61
C GLN A 56 -1.46 -3.24 -15.70
N TYR A 57 -2.42 -2.91 -14.84
CA TYR A 57 -3.06 -3.84 -13.93
C TYR A 57 -4.54 -3.49 -13.73
N TYR A 58 -5.30 -4.39 -13.12
CA TYR A 58 -6.65 -4.14 -12.61
C TYR A 58 -6.96 -5.09 -11.45
N PHE A 59 -7.84 -4.63 -10.54
CA PHE A 59 -8.31 -5.44 -9.43
C PHE A 59 -9.51 -6.28 -9.82
N VAL A 60 -9.50 -7.57 -9.46
CA VAL A 60 -10.56 -8.57 -9.57
C VAL A 60 -11.09 -8.77 -10.99
N ALA A 61 -11.78 -7.80 -11.56
CA ALA A 61 -12.36 -7.91 -12.91
C ALA A 61 -12.27 -6.60 -13.67
N LYS A 62 -12.01 -6.72 -14.98
CA LYS A 62 -11.84 -5.59 -15.88
C LYS A 62 -13.04 -4.65 -15.93
N ASN A 63 -14.25 -5.21 -15.74
CA ASN A 63 -15.50 -4.45 -15.78
C ASN A 63 -15.77 -3.64 -14.50
N TYR A 64 -15.10 -3.95 -13.39
CA TYR A 64 -15.25 -3.28 -12.08
C TYR A 64 -14.04 -2.43 -11.71
N ARG A 65 -13.33 -1.88 -12.69
CA ARG A 65 -12.05 -1.16 -12.52
C ARG A 65 -12.07 -0.04 -11.49
N GLY A 66 -13.22 0.57 -11.23
CA GLY A 66 -13.32 1.65 -10.24
C GLY A 66 -13.62 1.19 -8.82
N TRP A 67 -14.42 0.13 -8.65
CA TRP A 67 -14.92 -0.28 -7.34
C TRP A 67 -13.83 -0.86 -6.44
N TYR A 68 -13.16 -1.90 -6.90
CA TYR A 68 -12.10 -2.55 -6.13
C TYR A 68 -10.87 -1.65 -5.96
N SER A 69 -10.52 -0.88 -7.00
CA SER A 69 -9.47 0.14 -6.91
C SER A 69 -9.76 1.18 -5.85
N PHE A 70 -11.00 1.67 -5.76
CA PHE A 70 -11.40 2.61 -4.72
C PHE A 70 -11.09 2.06 -3.32
N TRP A 71 -11.56 0.84 -3.03
CA TRP A 71 -11.34 0.22 -1.72
C TRP A 71 -9.88 -0.12 -1.45
N ALA A 72 -9.10 -0.49 -2.48
CA ALA A 72 -7.65 -0.66 -2.34
C ALA A 72 -6.97 0.67 -1.98
N CYS A 73 -7.33 1.77 -2.66
CA CYS A 73 -6.74 3.09 -2.40
C CYS A 73 -7.12 3.66 -1.02
N VAL A 74 -8.38 3.48 -0.59
CA VAL A 74 -8.88 4.04 0.69
C VAL A 74 -8.55 3.14 1.88
N GLY A 75 -8.44 1.84 1.68
CA GLY A 75 -8.27 0.86 2.76
C GLY A 75 -6.88 0.20 2.78
N MET A 76 -6.50 -0.52 1.73
CA MET A 76 -5.25 -1.29 1.73
C MET A 76 -4.00 -0.41 1.81
N ASN A 77 -3.90 0.61 0.94
CA ASN A 77 -2.72 1.46 0.87
C ASN A 77 -2.46 2.21 2.18
N PRO A 78 -3.43 2.94 2.77
CA PRO A 78 -3.19 3.64 4.03
C PRO A 78 -2.97 2.68 5.20
N ALA A 79 -3.60 1.51 5.22
CA ALA A 79 -3.34 0.50 6.26
C ALA A 79 -1.88 0.02 6.22
N LEU A 80 -1.37 -0.32 5.02
CA LEU A 80 0.03 -0.71 4.81
C LEU A 80 0.99 0.41 5.20
N ALA A 81 0.71 1.65 4.79
CA ALA A 81 1.52 2.81 5.14
C ALA A 81 1.58 3.05 6.64
N LEU A 82 0.45 2.92 7.35
CA LEU A 82 0.41 3.04 8.80
C LEU A 82 1.26 1.98 9.49
N ILE A 83 1.11 0.71 9.10
CA ILE A 83 1.92 -0.38 9.66
C ILE A 83 3.41 -0.10 9.42
N TYR A 84 3.76 0.29 8.18
CA TYR A 84 5.13 0.62 7.81
C TYR A 84 5.71 1.74 8.67
N ILE A 85 5.01 2.85 8.82
CA ILE A 85 5.47 4.03 9.56
C ILE A 85 5.55 3.77 11.07
N LYS A 86 4.60 3.03 11.63
CA LYS A 86 4.59 2.70 13.08
C LYS A 86 5.73 1.78 13.50
N LEU A 87 6.19 0.93 12.60
CA LEU A 87 7.27 -0.03 12.86
C LEU A 87 8.65 0.46 12.38
N LEU A 88 8.80 1.74 12.04
CA LEU A 88 10.05 2.30 11.54
C LEU A 88 11.22 2.12 12.53
N PRO A 89 12.35 1.60 12.09
CA PRO A 89 13.53 1.44 12.94
C PRO A 89 14.21 2.78 13.21
N LYS A 90 14.74 2.94 14.43
CA LYS A 90 15.44 4.18 14.86
C LYS A 90 16.81 4.36 14.18
N LYS A 91 17.51 3.27 13.84
CA LYS A 91 18.87 3.31 13.26
C LYS A 91 18.83 3.33 11.73
N LYS A 92 19.57 4.25 11.09
CA LYS A 92 19.61 4.42 9.62
C LYS A 92 19.98 3.14 8.85
N ILE A 93 20.96 2.38 9.33
CA ILE A 93 21.36 1.14 8.65
C ILE A 93 20.22 0.11 8.67
N ARG A 94 19.48 0.01 9.75
CA ARG A 94 18.32 -0.88 9.85
C ARG A 94 17.16 -0.44 8.93
N LEU A 95 17.08 0.85 8.59
CA LEU A 95 16.07 1.38 7.69
C LEU A 95 16.23 0.83 6.27
N ILE A 96 17.45 0.72 5.75
CA ILE A 96 17.70 0.17 4.42
C ILE A 96 17.22 -1.29 4.35
N PHE A 97 17.60 -2.10 5.33
CA PHE A 97 17.12 -3.49 5.42
C PHE A 97 15.60 -3.56 5.61
N TYR A 98 15.02 -2.66 6.38
CA TYR A 98 13.59 -2.60 6.63
C TYR A 98 12.80 -2.29 5.35
N ILE A 99 13.23 -1.30 4.56
CA ILE A 99 12.63 -0.98 3.26
C ILE A 99 12.75 -2.17 2.30
N GLY A 100 13.92 -2.81 2.24
CA GLY A 100 14.10 -4.01 1.42
C GLY A 100 13.19 -5.16 1.85
N LEU A 101 13.05 -5.39 3.15
CA LEU A 101 12.17 -6.42 3.70
C LEU A 101 10.69 -6.16 3.37
N TRP A 102 10.22 -4.91 3.52
CA TRP A 102 8.87 -4.52 3.16
C TRP A 102 8.60 -4.66 1.66
N SER A 103 9.54 -4.21 0.82
CA SER A 103 9.44 -4.37 -0.63
C SER A 103 9.36 -5.85 -1.03
N LEU A 104 10.19 -6.69 -0.42
CA LEU A 104 10.16 -8.13 -0.64
C LEU A 104 8.83 -8.74 -0.17
N ALA A 105 8.38 -8.40 1.05
CA ALA A 105 7.13 -8.91 1.62
C ALA A 105 5.92 -8.57 0.73
N LEU A 106 5.80 -7.33 0.24
CA LEU A 106 4.71 -6.95 -0.65
C LEU A 106 4.81 -7.62 -2.02
N THR A 107 6.01 -7.78 -2.57
CA THR A 107 6.22 -8.52 -3.82
C THR A 107 5.82 -9.99 -3.67
N LEU A 108 6.17 -10.63 -2.55
CA LEU A 108 5.76 -12.00 -2.25
C LEU A 108 4.24 -12.09 -2.05
N LEU A 109 3.63 -11.11 -1.39
CA LEU A 109 2.17 -11.04 -1.25
C LEU A 109 1.48 -10.94 -2.62
N GLU A 110 2.01 -10.14 -3.54
CA GLU A 110 1.50 -10.08 -4.92
C GLU A 110 1.63 -11.43 -5.64
N LEU A 111 2.81 -12.06 -5.59
CA LEU A 111 3.09 -13.30 -6.32
C LEU A 111 2.33 -14.50 -5.77
N PHE A 112 2.24 -14.64 -4.45
CA PHE A 112 1.70 -15.84 -3.80
C PHE A 112 0.25 -15.70 -3.31
N ILE A 113 -0.26 -14.46 -3.18
CA ILE A 113 -1.62 -14.21 -2.71
C ILE A 113 -2.41 -13.44 -3.77
N ALA A 114 -2.00 -12.21 -4.10
CA ALA A 114 -2.85 -11.35 -4.92
C ALA A 114 -3.06 -11.90 -6.34
N LEU A 115 -2.02 -12.42 -6.97
CA LEU A 115 -2.10 -12.97 -8.33
C LEU A 115 -2.82 -14.34 -8.38
N PRO A 116 -2.45 -15.38 -7.58
CA PRO A 116 -3.10 -16.69 -7.65
C PRO A 116 -4.58 -16.65 -7.26
N TYR A 117 -4.94 -15.81 -6.30
CA TYR A 117 -6.33 -15.62 -5.90
C TYR A 117 -7.08 -14.58 -6.76
N GLY A 118 -6.54 -14.10 -7.88
CA GLY A 118 -7.22 -13.19 -8.79
C GLY A 118 -7.59 -11.84 -8.17
N ILE A 119 -6.93 -11.43 -7.09
CA ILE A 119 -7.16 -10.13 -6.45
C ILE A 119 -6.64 -9.00 -7.34
N VAL A 120 -5.49 -9.23 -8.01
CA VAL A 120 -4.89 -8.32 -8.99
C VAL A 120 -4.53 -9.10 -10.24
N HIS A 121 -4.76 -8.50 -11.39
CA HIS A 121 -4.36 -9.01 -12.70
C HIS A 121 -3.39 -8.04 -13.37
N TYR A 122 -2.32 -8.58 -13.95
CA TYR A 122 -1.23 -7.81 -14.58
C TYR A 122 -1.15 -8.11 -16.10
N PRO A 123 -2.02 -7.55 -16.94
CA PRO A 123 -1.99 -7.84 -18.39
C PRO A 123 -0.75 -7.30 -19.10
N ARG A 124 -0.15 -6.21 -18.59
CA ARG A 124 1.01 -5.56 -19.21
C ARG A 124 2.15 -5.27 -18.21
N TRP A 125 1.92 -5.44 -16.91
CA TRP A 125 2.91 -5.22 -15.88
C TRP A 125 3.70 -6.49 -15.58
N ARG A 126 5.02 -6.38 -15.56
CA ARG A 126 5.89 -7.45 -15.08
C ARG A 126 6.18 -7.22 -13.60
N ILE A 127 5.71 -8.11 -12.74
CA ILE A 127 5.92 -8.01 -11.30
C ILE A 127 7.41 -7.88 -11.00
N LEU A 128 8.25 -8.77 -11.57
CA LEU A 128 9.70 -8.67 -11.47
C LEU A 128 10.27 -8.05 -12.78
N PRO A 129 11.13 -7.01 -12.66
CA PRO A 129 11.65 -6.37 -11.43
C PRO A 129 10.85 -5.15 -10.95
N TRP A 130 9.72 -4.79 -11.59
CA TRP A 130 9.10 -3.47 -11.42
C TRP A 130 8.39 -3.25 -10.10
N SER A 131 7.65 -4.27 -9.57
CA SER A 131 6.96 -4.12 -8.28
C SER A 131 7.93 -3.86 -7.13
N PRO A 132 9.02 -4.62 -6.91
CA PRO A 132 9.96 -4.31 -5.84
C PRO A 132 10.63 -2.94 -5.99
N ILE A 133 10.95 -2.50 -7.20
CA ILE A 133 11.51 -1.16 -7.43
C ILE A 133 10.49 -0.08 -7.05
N LEU A 134 9.23 -0.23 -7.48
CA LEU A 134 8.17 0.70 -7.15
C LEU A 134 7.95 0.79 -5.64
N TYR A 135 7.90 -0.35 -4.94
CA TYR A 135 7.74 -0.37 -3.48
C TYR A 135 8.90 0.31 -2.75
N ILE A 136 10.15 0.08 -3.19
CA ILE A 136 11.31 0.78 -2.61
C ILE A 136 11.15 2.30 -2.75
N VAL A 137 10.77 2.78 -3.93
CA VAL A 137 10.56 4.22 -4.17
C VAL A 137 9.45 4.78 -3.29
N VAL A 138 8.30 4.09 -3.19
CA VAL A 138 7.16 4.50 -2.36
C VAL A 138 7.56 4.55 -0.89
N PHE A 139 8.21 3.51 -0.34
CA PHE A 139 8.61 3.48 1.07
C PHE A 139 9.67 4.51 1.43
N ILE A 140 10.63 4.78 0.53
CA ILE A 140 11.59 5.87 0.72
C ILE A 140 10.83 7.21 0.77
N TRP A 141 9.88 7.43 -0.13
CA TRP A 141 9.12 8.65 -0.21
C TRP A 141 8.24 8.85 1.04
N GLU A 142 7.52 7.82 1.49
CA GLU A 142 6.72 7.83 2.73
C GLU A 142 7.60 8.15 3.95
N TYR A 143 8.78 7.54 4.05
CA TYR A 143 9.72 7.82 5.13
C TYR A 143 10.19 9.27 5.14
N ILE A 144 10.57 9.82 3.98
CA ILE A 144 11.04 11.21 3.86
C ILE A 144 9.91 12.16 4.25
N TYR A 145 8.71 11.94 3.72
CA TYR A 145 7.54 12.76 4.00
C TYR A 145 7.14 12.70 5.48
N TYR A 146 7.11 11.53 6.08
CA TYR A 146 6.83 11.36 7.51
C TYR A 146 7.85 12.08 8.40
N LYS A 147 9.13 12.00 8.05
CA LYS A 147 10.18 12.73 8.76
C LYS A 147 10.03 14.25 8.64
N TRP A 148 9.68 14.71 7.46
CA TRP A 148 9.40 16.12 7.21
C TRP A 148 8.21 16.60 8.04
N LEU A 149 7.12 15.84 8.07
CA LEU A 149 5.96 16.13 8.90
C LEU A 149 6.33 16.25 10.39
N LYS A 150 7.06 15.26 10.93
CA LYS A 150 7.49 15.29 12.34
C LYS A 150 8.36 16.48 12.68
N LYS A 151 9.24 16.89 11.76
CA LYS A 151 10.11 18.06 11.97
C LYS A 151 9.30 19.36 12.02
N ASN A 152 8.29 19.51 11.14
CA ASN A 152 7.55 20.77 11.02
C ASN A 152 6.36 20.87 11.98
N LEU A 153 5.88 19.77 12.53
CA LEU A 153 4.76 19.73 13.47
C LEU A 153 5.22 19.73 14.95
N ASN A 154 6.52 19.90 15.21
CA ASN A 154 7.10 19.93 16.57
C ASN A 154 6.71 18.73 17.46
N TYR A 155 6.66 17.51 16.88
CA TYR A 155 6.43 16.26 17.61
C TYR A 155 7.74 15.50 17.87
#